data_bda5ad5f8341d99c9957caf01eecdd46
#
_entry.id   bda5ad5f8341d99c9957caf01eecdd46
#
_cell.length_a   1.000
_cell.length_b   1.000
_cell.length_c   1.000
_cell.angle_alpha   90.00
_cell.angle_beta   90.00
_cell.angle_gamma   90.00
#
_symmetry.space_group_name_H-M   'P 1'
#
loop_
_entity.id
_entity.type
_entity.pdbx_description
1 polymer ?
#
loop_
_entity_poly.entity_id
_entity_poly.type
_entity_poly.pdbx_seq_one_letter_code
_entity_poly.pdbx_strand_id
1 'polypeptide(L)'
;MRQPMLEREVEFELARRWRGDSDEDALHKLVLSYTRLVISTASRFRNYGLPMGDLVQEGNIGLLQAAAKFDPDREVRFSTYATWWIRSAIQDYILRNWSIVRIGTTAAQKTLFFNLRRLRARIADTASGRLDEKGRSEIARELRVKHHEVESMENRMSGSDQSLNATIAESSEDSWQDFLADTRPNPEAIVRTLRDTEVRSEWLDHALSELSPREQIIIKRRRLREQGATLEELGRELGVSKERVRQLEHRALTKMRKTITRNIETPDDLLVEA
;
A
#
# COMPACT_ATOMS: atom_id res chain seq x y z
N MET A 1 -9.13 -9.02 -43.12
CA MET A 1 -10.39 -9.61 -43.59
C MET A 1 -11.54 -8.92 -42.88
N ARG A 2 -12.58 -8.42 -43.64
CA ARG A 2 -13.76 -7.80 -43.05
C ARG A 2 -14.81 -8.90 -42.91
N GLN A 3 -14.89 -9.57 -41.77
CA GLN A 3 -16.02 -10.46 -41.54
C GLN A 3 -17.29 -9.62 -41.28
N PRO A 4 -18.41 -9.93 -41.95
CA PRO A 4 -19.68 -9.26 -41.70
C PRO A 4 -20.18 -9.57 -40.29
N MET A 5 -21.00 -8.67 -39.73
CA MET A 5 -21.71 -8.95 -38.48
C MET A 5 -22.70 -10.09 -38.69
N LEU A 6 -22.79 -11.00 -37.74
CA LEU A 6 -23.70 -12.13 -37.79
C LEU A 6 -25.15 -11.66 -37.66
N GLU A 7 -26.04 -12.33 -38.42
CA GLU A 7 -27.48 -12.23 -38.19
C GLU A 7 -27.87 -12.91 -36.89
N ARG A 8 -29.03 -12.54 -36.34
CA ARG A 8 -29.47 -12.99 -35.02
C ARG A 8 -29.60 -14.52 -34.95
N GLU A 9 -30.16 -15.12 -35.95
CA GLU A 9 -30.41 -16.55 -36.05
C GLU A 9 -29.08 -17.34 -36.03
N VAL A 10 -28.13 -16.91 -36.85
CA VAL A 10 -26.80 -17.52 -36.95
C VAL A 10 -26.03 -17.36 -35.64
N GLU A 11 -26.14 -16.19 -34.98
CA GLU A 11 -25.53 -15.92 -33.70
C GLU A 11 -26.02 -16.90 -32.63
N PHE A 12 -27.33 -17.08 -32.54
CA PHE A 12 -27.94 -18.00 -31.57
C PHE A 12 -27.65 -19.46 -31.89
N GLU A 13 -27.60 -19.84 -33.15
CA GLU A 13 -27.23 -21.20 -33.58
C GLU A 13 -25.82 -21.55 -33.17
N LEU A 14 -24.84 -20.65 -33.47
CA LEU A 14 -23.44 -20.85 -33.06
C LEU A 14 -23.30 -20.91 -31.56
N ALA A 15 -24.03 -20.08 -30.82
CA ALA A 15 -23.98 -20.09 -29.36
C ALA A 15 -24.57 -21.39 -28.76
N ARG A 16 -25.64 -21.93 -29.35
CA ARG A 16 -26.24 -23.22 -28.94
C ARG A 16 -25.29 -24.39 -29.21
N ARG A 17 -24.66 -24.43 -30.39
CA ARG A 17 -23.67 -25.46 -30.74
C ARG A 17 -22.49 -25.46 -29.78
N TRP A 18 -21.97 -24.27 -29.46
CA TRP A 18 -20.93 -24.14 -28.46
C TRP A 18 -21.35 -24.64 -27.07
N ARG A 19 -22.54 -24.25 -26.62
CA ARG A 19 -23.05 -24.59 -25.28
C ARG A 19 -23.48 -26.06 -25.14
N GLY A 20 -24.06 -26.65 -26.17
CA GLY A 20 -24.58 -28.03 -26.18
C GLY A 20 -23.49 -29.07 -26.49
N ASP A 21 -22.75 -28.83 -27.56
CA ASP A 21 -21.84 -29.80 -28.16
C ASP A 21 -20.34 -29.48 -27.90
N SER A 22 -20.04 -28.36 -27.20
CA SER A 22 -18.69 -27.83 -27.02
C SER A 22 -17.94 -27.65 -28.37
N ASP A 23 -18.65 -27.21 -29.41
CA ASP A 23 -18.16 -27.05 -30.76
C ASP A 23 -17.20 -25.82 -30.83
N GLU A 24 -15.88 -26.10 -30.84
CA GLU A 24 -14.82 -25.07 -30.91
C GLU A 24 -14.89 -24.26 -32.21
N ASP A 25 -15.29 -24.86 -33.33
CA ASP A 25 -15.43 -24.15 -34.62
C ASP A 25 -16.57 -23.12 -34.56
N ALA A 26 -17.68 -23.45 -33.89
CA ALA A 26 -18.76 -22.52 -33.65
C ALA A 26 -18.31 -21.37 -32.74
N LEU A 27 -17.54 -21.64 -31.68
CA LEU A 27 -16.94 -20.63 -30.81
C LEU A 27 -16.03 -19.72 -31.60
N HIS A 28 -15.08 -20.28 -32.39
CA HIS A 28 -14.16 -19.50 -33.19
C HIS A 28 -14.89 -18.57 -34.20
N LYS A 29 -15.91 -19.06 -34.88
CA LYS A 29 -16.71 -18.23 -35.80
C LYS A 29 -17.40 -17.09 -35.06
N LEU A 30 -17.97 -17.36 -33.90
CA LEU A 30 -18.62 -16.36 -33.05
C LEU A 30 -17.64 -15.28 -32.62
N VAL A 31 -16.53 -15.69 -32.04
CA VAL A 31 -15.48 -14.75 -31.52
C VAL A 31 -14.87 -13.91 -32.64
N LEU A 32 -14.50 -14.51 -33.78
CA LEU A 32 -13.88 -13.80 -34.90
C LEU A 32 -14.80 -12.71 -35.44
N SER A 33 -16.11 -12.98 -35.49
CA SER A 33 -17.10 -12.01 -35.99
C SER A 33 -17.24 -10.78 -35.11
N TYR A 34 -16.92 -10.90 -33.83
CA TYR A 34 -17.00 -9.79 -32.84
C TYR A 34 -15.67 -9.14 -32.47
N THR A 35 -14.55 -9.52 -33.10
CA THR A 35 -13.22 -8.90 -32.88
C THR A 35 -13.26 -7.39 -33.12
N ARG A 36 -14.02 -6.91 -34.10
CA ARG A 36 -14.19 -5.47 -34.35
C ARG A 36 -14.82 -4.72 -33.18
N LEU A 37 -15.75 -5.37 -32.47
CA LEU A 37 -16.38 -4.81 -31.25
C LEU A 37 -15.34 -4.64 -30.14
N VAL A 38 -14.41 -5.61 -29.99
CA VAL A 38 -13.31 -5.52 -29.05
C VAL A 38 -12.41 -4.32 -29.38
N ILE A 39 -11.97 -4.18 -30.63
CA ILE A 39 -11.11 -3.07 -31.08
C ILE A 39 -11.83 -1.72 -30.84
N SER A 40 -13.10 -1.61 -31.22
CA SER A 40 -13.89 -0.40 -31.00
C SER A 40 -14.06 -0.07 -29.52
N THR A 41 -14.20 -1.08 -28.65
CA THR A 41 -14.29 -0.88 -27.20
C THR A 41 -12.94 -0.49 -26.62
N ALA A 42 -11.86 -1.17 -27.00
CA ALA A 42 -10.51 -0.89 -26.54
C ALA A 42 -10.04 0.51 -26.93
N SER A 43 -10.39 1.00 -28.13
CA SER A 43 -10.02 2.35 -28.60
C SER A 43 -10.53 3.47 -27.70
N ARG A 44 -11.60 3.26 -26.94
CA ARG A 44 -12.13 4.24 -25.96
C ARG A 44 -11.21 4.38 -24.75
N PHE A 45 -10.31 3.41 -24.52
CA PHE A 45 -9.39 3.38 -23.40
C PHE A 45 -7.94 3.73 -23.79
N ARG A 46 -7.69 4.16 -25.04
CA ARG A 46 -6.33 4.50 -25.53
C ARG A 46 -5.60 5.57 -24.70
N ASN A 47 -6.35 6.46 -24.04
CA ASN A 47 -5.81 7.59 -23.29
C ASN A 47 -5.29 7.22 -21.87
N TYR A 48 -5.29 5.94 -21.52
CA TYR A 48 -4.74 5.47 -20.25
C TYR A 48 -3.24 5.13 -20.30
N GLY A 49 -2.58 5.29 -21.47
CA GLY A 49 -1.13 5.14 -21.62
C GLY A 49 -0.65 3.69 -21.76
N LEU A 50 -1.57 2.72 -21.87
CA LEU A 50 -1.23 1.31 -22.05
C LEU A 50 -1.19 0.93 -23.56
N PRO A 51 -0.39 -0.09 -23.95
CA PRO A 51 -0.30 -0.56 -25.32
C PRO A 51 -1.67 -1.01 -25.85
N MET A 52 -2.05 -0.53 -27.02
CA MET A 52 -3.35 -0.84 -27.62
C MET A 52 -3.50 -2.35 -27.92
N GLY A 53 -2.40 -3.01 -28.26
CA GLY A 53 -2.38 -4.46 -28.47
C GLY A 53 -2.84 -5.23 -27.23
N ASP A 54 -2.33 -4.85 -26.06
CA ASP A 54 -2.67 -5.49 -24.78
C ASP A 54 -4.13 -5.26 -24.40
N LEU A 55 -4.64 -4.03 -24.61
CA LEU A 55 -6.05 -3.72 -24.38
C LEU A 55 -6.97 -4.56 -25.27
N VAL A 56 -6.58 -4.81 -26.53
CA VAL A 56 -7.32 -5.67 -27.43
C VAL A 56 -7.28 -7.12 -26.99
N GLN A 57 -6.11 -7.63 -26.57
CA GLN A 57 -6.03 -9.03 -26.09
C GLN A 57 -6.82 -9.26 -24.81
N GLU A 58 -6.76 -8.35 -23.87
CA GLU A 58 -7.60 -8.43 -22.67
C GLU A 58 -9.10 -8.33 -23.01
N GLY A 59 -9.43 -7.49 -23.99
CA GLY A 59 -10.79 -7.44 -24.53
C GLY A 59 -11.22 -8.76 -25.18
N ASN A 60 -10.33 -9.46 -25.87
CA ASN A 60 -10.59 -10.79 -26.44
C ASN A 60 -10.83 -11.85 -25.34
N ILE A 61 -10.06 -11.78 -24.25
CA ILE A 61 -10.32 -12.63 -23.07
C ILE A 61 -11.72 -12.38 -22.51
N GLY A 62 -12.11 -11.11 -22.38
CA GLY A 62 -13.48 -10.75 -22.00
C GLY A 62 -14.54 -11.28 -22.98
N LEU A 63 -14.29 -11.25 -24.29
CA LEU A 63 -15.17 -11.79 -25.31
C LEU A 63 -15.32 -13.31 -25.20
N LEU A 64 -14.24 -14.04 -24.95
CA LEU A 64 -14.26 -15.49 -24.72
C LEU A 64 -15.06 -15.85 -23.45
N GLN A 65 -14.88 -15.09 -22.38
CA GLN A 65 -15.66 -15.25 -21.13
C GLN A 65 -17.15 -15.01 -21.38
N ALA A 66 -17.46 -14.00 -22.20
CA ALA A 66 -18.85 -13.74 -22.60
C ALA A 66 -19.42 -14.92 -23.37
N ALA A 67 -18.71 -15.46 -24.36
CA ALA A 67 -19.16 -16.62 -25.15
C ALA A 67 -19.40 -17.87 -24.29
N ALA A 68 -18.51 -18.12 -23.29
CA ALA A 68 -18.67 -19.24 -22.38
C ALA A 68 -19.90 -19.14 -21.46
N LYS A 69 -20.37 -17.92 -21.17
CA LYS A 69 -21.48 -17.68 -20.22
C LYS A 69 -22.76 -17.18 -20.91
N PHE A 70 -22.72 -17.00 -22.21
CA PHE A 70 -23.88 -16.50 -22.95
C PHE A 70 -25.01 -17.52 -22.95
N ASP A 71 -26.20 -17.03 -22.68
CA ASP A 71 -27.41 -17.81 -22.73
C ASP A 71 -28.26 -17.39 -23.97
N PRO A 72 -28.28 -18.21 -25.03
CA PRO A 72 -29.03 -17.88 -26.27
C PRO A 72 -30.54 -17.86 -26.09
N ASP A 73 -31.07 -18.45 -25.01
CA ASP A 73 -32.54 -18.48 -24.77
C ASP A 73 -33.03 -17.16 -24.13
N ARG A 74 -32.10 -16.29 -23.71
CA ARG A 74 -32.43 -14.91 -23.34
C ARG A 74 -32.51 -14.04 -24.59
N GLU A 75 -33.56 -13.26 -24.74
CA GLU A 75 -33.82 -12.40 -25.91
C GLU A 75 -32.83 -11.24 -26.11
N VAL A 76 -31.57 -11.38 -25.68
CA VAL A 76 -30.52 -10.35 -25.74
C VAL A 76 -29.49 -10.74 -26.78
N ARG A 77 -29.09 -9.79 -27.65
CA ARG A 77 -28.00 -9.99 -28.62
C ARG A 77 -26.66 -10.26 -27.91
N PHE A 78 -25.87 -11.18 -28.46
CA PHE A 78 -24.52 -11.48 -27.93
C PHE A 78 -23.64 -10.25 -27.88
N SER A 79 -23.67 -9.35 -28.87
CA SER A 79 -22.94 -8.12 -28.90
C SER A 79 -23.19 -7.23 -27.66
N THR A 80 -24.46 -7.14 -27.24
CA THR A 80 -24.84 -6.36 -26.06
C THR A 80 -24.27 -6.99 -24.78
N TYR A 81 -24.40 -8.30 -24.65
CA TYR A 81 -23.86 -9.05 -23.51
C TYR A 81 -22.34 -9.02 -23.48
N ALA A 82 -21.68 -9.28 -24.61
CA ALA A 82 -20.24 -9.29 -24.75
C ALA A 82 -19.60 -7.91 -24.44
N THR A 83 -20.26 -6.80 -24.77
CA THR A 83 -19.75 -5.45 -24.49
C THR A 83 -19.47 -5.23 -23.00
N TRP A 84 -20.28 -5.79 -22.12
CA TRP A 84 -20.06 -5.69 -20.67
C TRP A 84 -18.82 -6.45 -20.23
N TRP A 85 -18.63 -7.67 -20.72
CA TRP A 85 -17.47 -8.50 -20.42
C TRP A 85 -16.17 -7.91 -20.96
N ILE A 86 -16.19 -7.48 -22.23
CA ILE A 86 -15.05 -6.82 -22.88
C ILE A 86 -14.63 -5.58 -22.07
N ARG A 87 -15.61 -4.73 -21.72
CA ARG A 87 -15.35 -3.52 -20.92
C ARG A 87 -14.79 -3.87 -19.55
N SER A 88 -15.36 -4.85 -18.86
CA SER A 88 -14.89 -5.26 -17.54
C SER A 88 -13.47 -5.79 -17.58
N ALA A 89 -13.11 -6.64 -18.54
CA ALA A 89 -11.78 -7.19 -18.71
C ALA A 89 -10.74 -6.07 -18.98
N ILE A 90 -11.03 -5.17 -19.91
CA ILE A 90 -10.16 -4.02 -20.23
C ILE A 90 -9.99 -3.11 -19.01
N GLN A 91 -11.05 -2.79 -18.28
CA GLN A 91 -11.01 -1.96 -17.09
C GLN A 91 -10.18 -2.59 -15.96
N ASP A 92 -10.35 -3.88 -15.73
CA ASP A 92 -9.56 -4.61 -14.73
C ASP A 92 -8.06 -4.66 -15.11
N TYR A 93 -7.75 -4.82 -16.40
CA TYR A 93 -6.37 -4.76 -16.89
C TYR A 93 -5.75 -3.37 -16.66
N ILE A 94 -6.47 -2.30 -17.01
CA ILE A 94 -6.01 -0.93 -16.81
C ILE A 94 -5.72 -0.67 -15.33
N LEU A 95 -6.61 -1.04 -14.43
CA LEU A 95 -6.41 -0.82 -12.98
C LEU A 95 -5.20 -1.55 -12.41
N ARG A 96 -4.82 -2.69 -13.00
CA ARG A 96 -3.65 -3.46 -12.57
C ARG A 96 -2.32 -2.93 -13.11
N ASN A 97 -2.35 -2.34 -14.33
CA ASN A 97 -1.13 -2.04 -15.08
C ASN A 97 -0.91 -0.53 -15.31
N TRP A 98 -1.82 0.34 -14.87
CA TRP A 98 -1.69 1.78 -15.04
C TRP A 98 -0.57 2.40 -14.19
N SER A 99 -0.29 1.84 -13.01
CA SER A 99 0.77 2.28 -12.10
C SER A 99 1.41 1.06 -11.42
N ILE A 100 2.68 1.17 -11.03
CA ILE A 100 3.41 0.17 -10.24
C ILE A 100 2.68 -0.07 -8.91
N VAL A 101 2.13 0.99 -8.32
CA VAL A 101 1.33 0.90 -7.09
C VAL A 101 -0.11 0.60 -7.46
N ARG A 102 -0.62 -0.54 -7.05
CA ARG A 102 -2.01 -0.96 -7.32
C ARG A 102 -3.04 0.06 -6.85
N ILE A 103 -3.90 0.46 -7.77
CA ILE A 103 -5.02 1.37 -7.54
C ILE A 103 -6.33 0.63 -7.85
N GLY A 104 -7.44 1.05 -7.22
CA GLY A 104 -8.76 0.55 -7.59
C GLY A 104 -9.15 -0.76 -6.92
N THR A 105 -8.72 -0.99 -5.69
CA THR A 105 -9.11 -2.17 -4.91
C THR A 105 -10.57 -2.14 -4.45
N THR A 106 -11.16 -0.95 -4.25
CA THR A 106 -12.56 -0.79 -3.84
C THR A 106 -13.45 -0.33 -5.01
N ALA A 107 -14.75 -0.58 -4.91
CA ALA A 107 -15.74 -0.12 -5.90
C ALA A 107 -15.73 1.41 -6.05
N ALA A 108 -15.56 2.16 -4.97
CA ALA A 108 -15.45 3.61 -4.96
C ALA A 108 -14.21 4.08 -5.75
N GLN A 109 -13.05 3.47 -5.52
CA GLN A 109 -11.82 3.78 -6.24
C GLN A 109 -11.91 3.47 -7.74
N LYS A 110 -12.53 2.33 -8.12
CA LYS A 110 -12.80 2.00 -9.53
C LYS A 110 -13.68 3.06 -10.20
N THR A 111 -14.75 3.45 -9.53
CA THR A 111 -15.67 4.47 -10.03
C THR A 111 -14.98 5.82 -10.20
N LEU A 112 -14.19 6.24 -9.21
CA LEU A 112 -13.40 7.47 -9.26
C LEU A 112 -12.39 7.44 -10.40
N PHE A 113 -11.59 6.40 -10.52
CA PHE A 113 -10.53 6.30 -11.52
C PHE A 113 -11.05 6.53 -12.95
N PHE A 114 -12.19 5.93 -13.32
CA PHE A 114 -12.73 6.05 -14.68
C PHE A 114 -13.56 7.31 -14.91
N ASN A 115 -14.07 7.95 -13.86
CA ASN A 115 -14.96 9.11 -14.01
C ASN A 115 -14.31 10.44 -13.63
N LEU A 116 -13.26 10.45 -12.77
CA LEU A 116 -12.67 11.65 -12.22
C LEU A 116 -12.19 12.63 -13.30
N ARG A 117 -11.48 12.14 -14.32
CA ARG A 117 -10.98 13.00 -15.43
C ARG A 117 -12.12 13.70 -16.16
N ARG A 118 -13.20 12.97 -16.46
CA ARG A 118 -14.38 13.52 -17.17
C ARG A 118 -15.10 14.54 -16.31
N LEU A 119 -15.28 14.26 -15.02
CA LEU A 119 -15.95 15.14 -14.09
C LEU A 119 -15.12 16.38 -13.82
N ARG A 120 -13.81 16.21 -13.62
CA ARG A 120 -12.87 17.33 -13.47
C ARG A 120 -12.93 18.27 -14.68
N ALA A 121 -12.89 17.75 -15.90
CA ALA A 121 -12.98 18.55 -17.12
C ALA A 121 -14.32 19.32 -17.25
N ARG A 122 -15.40 18.84 -16.61
CA ARG A 122 -16.70 19.51 -16.58
C ARG A 122 -16.82 20.57 -15.50
N ILE A 123 -16.19 20.34 -14.33
CA ILE A 123 -16.33 21.16 -13.13
C ILE A 123 -15.20 22.18 -13.00
N ALA A 124 -13.98 21.81 -13.40
CA ALA A 124 -12.82 22.67 -13.29
C ALA A 124 -13.00 23.88 -14.20
N ASP A 125 -13.22 25.04 -13.60
CA ASP A 125 -13.10 26.31 -14.26
C ASP A 125 -11.64 26.49 -14.72
N THR A 126 -11.45 26.93 -15.93
CA THR A 126 -10.27 26.76 -16.79
C THR A 126 -8.96 27.38 -16.28
N ALA A 127 -8.95 28.08 -15.14
CA ALA A 127 -7.81 28.92 -14.73
C ALA A 127 -6.74 28.20 -13.86
N SER A 128 -7.10 27.25 -13.00
CA SER A 128 -6.13 26.67 -12.05
C SER A 128 -5.78 25.19 -12.26
N GLY A 129 -6.54 24.48 -13.10
CA GLY A 129 -6.31 23.04 -13.36
C GLY A 129 -6.46 22.10 -12.15
N ARG A 130 -6.64 22.63 -10.94
CA ARG A 130 -6.92 21.87 -9.71
C ARG A 130 -8.39 22.01 -9.34
N LEU A 131 -8.94 20.95 -8.73
CA LEU A 131 -10.27 20.99 -8.14
C LEU A 131 -10.22 21.80 -6.83
N ASP A 132 -11.15 22.76 -6.69
CA ASP A 132 -11.41 23.40 -5.43
C ASP A 132 -12.21 22.47 -4.48
N GLU A 133 -12.39 22.89 -3.26
CA GLU A 133 -13.14 22.14 -2.23
C GLU A 133 -14.61 21.91 -2.65
N LYS A 134 -15.21 22.85 -3.35
CA LYS A 134 -16.57 22.75 -3.87
C LYS A 134 -16.66 21.69 -4.99
N GLY A 135 -15.70 21.72 -5.92
CA GLY A 135 -15.61 20.74 -7.00
C GLY A 135 -15.42 19.31 -6.50
N ARG A 136 -14.56 19.11 -5.47
CA ARG A 136 -14.39 17.80 -4.81
C ARG A 136 -15.68 17.33 -4.15
N SER A 137 -16.38 18.21 -3.45
CA SER A 137 -17.67 17.91 -2.81
C SER A 137 -18.76 17.56 -3.82
N GLU A 138 -18.78 18.22 -4.98
CA GLU A 138 -19.70 17.92 -6.07
C GLU A 138 -19.44 16.53 -6.67
N ILE A 139 -18.17 16.20 -6.96
CA ILE A 139 -17.77 14.87 -7.43
C ILE A 139 -18.11 13.79 -6.41
N ALA A 140 -17.83 14.02 -5.13
CA ALA A 140 -18.15 13.10 -4.05
C ALA A 140 -19.66 12.77 -4.01
N ARG A 141 -20.50 13.80 -4.16
CA ARG A 141 -21.97 13.67 -4.21
C ARG A 141 -22.43 12.93 -5.47
N GLU A 142 -21.90 13.28 -6.66
CA GLU A 142 -22.31 12.68 -7.94
C GLU A 142 -21.96 11.17 -7.99
N LEU A 143 -20.76 10.81 -7.51
CA LEU A 143 -20.29 9.42 -7.52
C LEU A 143 -20.66 8.63 -6.27
N ARG A 144 -21.27 9.26 -5.27
CA ARG A 144 -21.63 8.66 -3.96
C ARG A 144 -20.40 8.05 -3.25
N VAL A 145 -19.31 8.80 -3.22
CA VAL A 145 -18.05 8.42 -2.57
C VAL A 145 -17.71 9.43 -1.49
N LYS A 146 -16.78 9.09 -0.60
CA LYS A 146 -16.36 10.00 0.47
C LYS A 146 -15.42 11.08 -0.08
N HIS A 147 -15.47 12.28 0.50
CA HIS A 147 -14.66 13.42 0.08
C HIS A 147 -13.15 13.11 0.08
N HIS A 148 -12.64 12.49 1.13
CA HIS A 148 -11.22 12.11 1.23
C HIS A 148 -10.79 11.08 0.16
N GLU A 149 -11.71 10.26 -0.36
CA GLU A 149 -11.41 9.32 -1.45
C GLU A 149 -11.20 10.07 -2.78
N VAL A 150 -11.96 11.17 -3.00
CA VAL A 150 -11.78 12.04 -4.18
C VAL A 150 -10.41 12.71 -4.11
N GLU A 151 -10.04 13.29 -2.98
CA GLU A 151 -8.75 13.95 -2.77
C GLU A 151 -7.57 12.96 -2.92
N SER A 152 -7.66 11.79 -2.31
CA SER A 152 -6.65 10.74 -2.44
C SER A 152 -6.49 10.29 -3.89
N MET A 153 -7.58 10.14 -4.64
CA MET A 153 -7.54 9.74 -6.04
C MET A 153 -7.00 10.87 -6.93
N GLU A 154 -7.36 12.12 -6.66
CA GLU A 154 -6.82 13.30 -7.37
C GLU A 154 -5.30 13.36 -7.23
N ASN A 155 -4.78 13.22 -6.02
CA ASN A 155 -3.35 13.23 -5.76
C ASN A 155 -2.62 12.10 -6.50
N ARG A 156 -3.19 10.88 -6.52
CA ARG A 156 -2.62 9.73 -7.24
C ARG A 156 -2.66 9.88 -8.76
N MET A 157 -3.67 10.57 -9.30
CA MET A 157 -3.82 10.77 -10.74
C MET A 157 -3.18 12.07 -11.25
N SER A 158 -2.55 12.86 -10.37
CA SER A 158 -1.90 14.13 -10.72
C SER A 158 -0.63 13.94 -11.55
N GLY A 159 0.05 12.81 -11.43
CA GLY A 159 1.24 12.46 -12.18
C GLY A 159 1.27 10.96 -12.55
N SER A 160 2.07 10.62 -13.54
CA SER A 160 2.45 9.24 -13.85
C SER A 160 3.67 8.82 -13.02
N ASP A 161 3.91 7.52 -12.92
CA ASP A 161 5.13 6.99 -12.32
C ASP A 161 6.35 7.56 -13.06
N GLN A 162 7.32 8.08 -12.30
CA GLN A 162 8.54 8.65 -12.84
C GLN A 162 9.67 7.63 -12.74
N SER A 163 10.57 7.63 -13.73
CA SER A 163 11.77 6.80 -13.69
C SER A 163 12.79 7.40 -12.74
N LEU A 164 13.26 6.62 -11.79
CA LEU A 164 14.36 7.01 -10.90
C LEU A 164 15.69 7.17 -11.63
N ASN A 165 15.82 6.52 -12.79
CA ASN A 165 17.02 6.64 -13.63
C ASN A 165 16.99 7.88 -14.56
N ALA A 166 15.91 8.65 -14.54
CA ALA A 166 15.85 9.89 -15.31
C ALA A 166 16.83 10.92 -14.73
N THR A 167 17.58 11.59 -15.59
CA THR A 167 18.48 12.67 -15.20
C THR A 167 17.69 13.90 -14.76
N ILE A 168 18.19 14.62 -13.76
CA ILE A 168 17.52 15.79 -13.19
C ILE A 168 17.59 16.99 -14.12
N ALA A 169 18.70 17.13 -14.83
CA ALA A 169 18.90 18.17 -15.83
C ALA A 169 19.62 17.60 -17.04
N GLU A 170 19.41 18.22 -18.21
CA GLU A 170 20.07 17.78 -19.47
C GLU A 170 21.61 17.81 -19.41
N SER A 171 22.19 18.60 -18.50
CA SER A 171 23.64 18.76 -18.32
C SER A 171 24.20 18.00 -17.10
N SER A 172 23.37 17.29 -16.34
CA SER A 172 23.79 16.54 -15.16
C SER A 172 23.77 15.03 -15.43
N GLU A 173 24.80 14.33 -14.92
CA GLU A 173 24.83 12.86 -14.90
C GLU A 173 24.03 12.29 -13.73
N ASP A 174 23.60 13.16 -12.76
CA ASP A 174 22.88 12.74 -11.57
C ASP A 174 21.44 12.30 -11.92
N SER A 175 21.03 11.17 -11.38
CA SER A 175 19.68 10.62 -11.51
C SER A 175 18.84 10.92 -10.26
N TRP A 176 17.52 10.83 -10.38
CA TRP A 176 16.63 10.94 -9.21
C TRP A 176 16.93 9.89 -8.13
N GLN A 177 17.51 8.75 -8.51
CA GLN A 177 17.90 7.69 -7.59
C GLN A 177 19.00 8.15 -6.62
N ASP A 178 19.93 9.01 -7.06
CA ASP A 178 21.06 9.47 -6.26
C ASP A 178 20.66 10.37 -5.10
N PHE A 179 19.44 10.94 -5.17
CA PHE A 179 18.85 11.77 -4.11
C PHE A 179 18.03 10.98 -3.09
N LEU A 180 17.88 9.66 -3.26
CA LEU A 180 17.18 8.84 -2.29
C LEU A 180 18.09 8.54 -1.10
N ALA A 181 17.77 9.13 0.06
CA ALA A 181 18.48 8.84 1.29
C ALA A 181 18.17 7.41 1.77
N ASP A 182 19.19 6.67 2.17
CA ASP A 182 19.02 5.39 2.86
C ASP A 182 18.36 5.65 4.23
N THR A 183 17.35 4.87 4.57
CA THR A 183 16.65 4.93 5.86
C THR A 183 17.39 4.19 6.97
N ARG A 184 18.43 3.44 6.66
CA ARG A 184 19.27 2.76 7.65
C ARG A 184 20.11 3.77 8.41
N PRO A 185 20.33 3.54 9.71
CA PRO A 185 21.23 4.37 10.48
C PRO A 185 22.64 4.32 9.85
N ASN A 186 23.33 5.45 9.81
CA ASN A 186 24.68 5.49 9.27
C ASN A 186 25.67 4.70 10.17
N PRO A 187 26.82 4.26 9.63
CA PRO A 187 27.80 3.50 10.41
C PRO A 187 28.28 4.21 11.67
N GLU A 188 28.39 5.53 11.65
CA GLU A 188 28.75 6.34 12.80
C GLU A 188 27.72 6.23 13.92
N ALA A 189 26.41 6.36 13.58
CA ALA A 189 25.33 6.23 14.55
C ALA A 189 25.29 4.83 15.17
N ILE A 190 25.54 3.79 14.36
CA ILE A 190 25.61 2.40 14.84
C ILE A 190 26.76 2.24 15.85
N VAL A 191 27.96 2.68 15.49
CA VAL A 191 29.14 2.56 16.36
C VAL A 191 28.96 3.38 17.62
N ARG A 192 28.43 4.60 17.53
CA ARG A 192 28.10 5.45 18.67
C ARG A 192 27.14 4.73 19.62
N THR A 193 26.04 4.21 19.13
CA THR A 193 25.05 3.49 19.95
C THR A 193 25.65 2.27 20.64
N LEU A 194 26.48 1.49 19.94
CA LEU A 194 27.17 0.34 20.52
C LEU A 194 28.12 0.76 21.64
N ARG A 195 28.98 1.74 21.37
CA ARG A 195 29.93 2.26 22.36
C ARG A 195 29.23 2.84 23.59
N ASP A 196 28.21 3.65 23.38
CA ASP A 196 27.44 4.24 24.48
C ASP A 196 26.74 3.14 25.31
N THR A 197 26.27 2.09 24.67
CA THR A 197 25.66 0.95 25.37
C THR A 197 26.70 0.18 26.22
N GLU A 198 27.90 -0.06 25.68
CA GLU A 198 29.00 -0.71 26.38
C GLU A 198 29.39 0.12 27.59
N VAL A 199 29.71 1.40 27.43
CA VAL A 199 30.12 2.31 28.50
C VAL A 199 29.03 2.40 29.59
N ARG A 200 27.75 2.54 29.20
CA ARG A 200 26.64 2.57 30.17
C ARG A 200 26.49 1.25 30.92
N SER A 201 26.75 0.12 30.26
CA SER A 201 26.72 -1.20 30.89
C SER A 201 27.87 -1.30 31.93
N GLU A 202 29.05 -0.86 31.58
CA GLU A 202 30.22 -0.82 32.54
C GLU A 202 29.94 0.05 33.76
N TRP A 203 29.34 1.24 33.55
CA TRP A 203 28.94 2.11 34.66
C TRP A 203 27.91 1.48 35.57
N LEU A 204 26.91 0.77 34.94
CA LEU A 204 25.87 0.07 35.67
C LEU A 204 26.46 -1.09 36.50
N ASP A 205 27.33 -1.89 35.89
CA ASP A 205 27.98 -3.02 36.55
C ASP A 205 28.87 -2.55 37.68
N HIS A 206 29.62 -1.47 37.48
CA HIS A 206 30.44 -0.86 38.55
C HIS A 206 29.53 -0.34 39.70
N ALA A 207 28.45 0.36 39.39
CA ALA A 207 27.53 0.85 40.41
C ALA A 207 26.82 -0.29 41.16
N LEU A 208 26.55 -1.40 40.49
CA LEU A 208 25.99 -2.60 41.11
C LEU A 208 27.00 -3.28 42.04
N SER A 209 28.27 -3.29 41.68
CA SER A 209 29.33 -3.92 42.51
C SER A 209 29.55 -3.19 43.85
N GLU A 210 29.27 -1.88 43.92
CA GLU A 210 29.34 -1.11 45.19
C GLU A 210 28.16 -1.35 46.14
N LEU A 211 27.10 -2.07 45.68
CA LEU A 211 25.96 -2.38 46.50
C LEU A 211 26.19 -3.62 47.39
N SER A 212 25.55 -3.66 48.55
CA SER A 212 25.52 -4.88 49.37
C SER A 212 24.79 -6.02 48.65
N PRO A 213 25.09 -7.32 48.93
CA PRO A 213 24.45 -8.46 48.25
C PRO A 213 22.91 -8.42 48.29
N ARG A 214 22.33 -7.95 49.38
CA ARG A 214 20.88 -7.77 49.52
C ARG A 214 20.33 -6.66 48.63
N GLU A 215 21.02 -5.53 48.55
CA GLU A 215 20.63 -4.43 47.67
C GLU A 215 20.75 -4.82 46.19
N GLN A 216 21.80 -5.58 45.81
CA GLN A 216 21.99 -6.11 44.46
C GLN A 216 20.82 -7.02 44.01
N ILE A 217 20.39 -7.93 44.88
CA ILE A 217 19.26 -8.84 44.61
C ILE A 217 18.00 -8.02 44.35
N ILE A 218 17.71 -7.02 45.18
CA ILE A 218 16.51 -6.17 45.03
C ILE A 218 16.53 -5.45 43.69
N ILE A 219 17.65 -4.77 43.34
CA ILE A 219 17.78 -4.02 42.10
C ILE A 219 17.69 -4.95 40.88
N LYS A 220 18.48 -6.04 40.87
CA LYS A 220 18.50 -6.99 39.75
C LYS A 220 17.12 -7.61 39.47
N ARG A 221 16.40 -8.01 40.52
CA ARG A 221 15.09 -8.67 40.34
C ARG A 221 13.94 -7.70 40.08
N ARG A 222 14.04 -6.46 40.55
CA ARG A 222 12.95 -5.50 40.44
C ARG A 222 13.08 -4.57 39.24
N ARG A 223 14.31 -4.15 38.89
CA ARG A 223 14.58 -3.11 37.91
C ARG A 223 15.24 -3.59 36.61
N LEU A 224 16.02 -4.68 36.68
CA LEU A 224 16.78 -5.18 35.53
C LEU A 224 16.16 -6.42 34.89
N ARG A 225 14.91 -6.75 35.22
CA ARG A 225 14.12 -7.80 34.55
C ARG A 225 12.90 -7.20 33.90
N GLU A 226 12.49 -7.73 32.75
CA GLU A 226 11.27 -7.30 32.05
C GLU A 226 10.02 -7.43 32.93
N GLN A 227 9.92 -8.52 33.71
CA GLN A 227 8.89 -8.69 34.73
C GLN A 227 9.54 -8.48 36.10
N GLY A 228 9.49 -7.24 36.57
CA GLY A 228 10.05 -6.87 37.89
C GLY A 228 9.26 -7.49 39.05
N ALA A 229 9.98 -8.12 39.99
CA ALA A 229 9.39 -8.69 41.21
C ALA A 229 8.69 -7.63 42.06
N THR A 230 7.59 -8.01 42.75
CA THR A 230 6.90 -7.13 43.67
C THR A 230 7.66 -6.95 44.99
N LEU A 231 7.38 -5.85 45.71
CA LEU A 231 8.00 -5.60 47.01
C LEU A 231 7.63 -6.68 48.03
N GLU A 232 6.45 -7.32 47.88
CA GLU A 232 5.97 -8.38 48.77
C GLU A 232 6.69 -9.70 48.51
N GLU A 233 6.92 -10.06 47.27
CA GLU A 233 7.69 -11.25 46.88
C GLU A 233 9.11 -11.16 47.39
N LEU A 234 9.79 -10.02 47.16
CA LEU A 234 11.13 -9.79 47.67
C LEU A 234 11.20 -9.74 49.20
N GLY A 235 10.13 -9.22 49.82
CA GLY A 235 10.03 -9.24 51.28
C GLY A 235 9.98 -10.65 51.84
N ARG A 236 9.22 -11.56 51.24
CA ARG A 236 9.15 -12.99 51.63
C ARG A 236 10.50 -13.69 51.40
N GLU A 237 11.14 -13.45 50.26
CA GLU A 237 12.41 -14.07 49.90
C GLU A 237 13.55 -13.65 50.85
N LEU A 238 13.61 -12.38 51.19
CA LEU A 238 14.67 -11.78 52.01
C LEU A 238 14.37 -11.83 53.53
N GLY A 239 13.22 -12.29 53.92
CA GLY A 239 12.78 -12.37 55.30
C GLY A 239 12.57 -10.99 55.96
N VAL A 240 12.13 -9.99 55.19
CA VAL A 240 11.93 -8.61 55.67
C VAL A 240 10.57 -8.05 55.25
N SER A 241 10.12 -6.99 55.94
CA SER A 241 8.86 -6.34 55.58
C SER A 241 8.93 -5.62 54.23
N LYS A 242 7.78 -5.48 53.57
CA LYS A 242 7.60 -4.72 52.33
C LYS A 242 8.23 -3.32 52.41
N GLU A 243 7.97 -2.62 53.54
CA GLU A 243 8.51 -1.27 53.75
C GLU A 243 10.05 -1.28 53.88
N ARG A 244 10.58 -2.33 54.49
CA ARG A 244 12.06 -2.48 54.58
C ARG A 244 12.70 -2.73 53.20
N VAL A 245 12.06 -3.48 52.32
CA VAL A 245 12.50 -3.66 50.92
C VAL A 245 12.47 -2.32 50.20
N ARG A 246 11.42 -1.52 50.37
CA ARG A 246 11.28 -0.17 49.77
C ARG A 246 12.43 0.77 50.24
N GLN A 247 12.78 0.75 51.55
CA GLN A 247 13.84 1.53 52.09
C GLN A 247 15.23 1.10 51.52
N LEU A 248 15.46 -0.23 51.39
CA LEU A 248 16.68 -0.76 50.82
C LEU A 248 16.77 -0.42 49.32
N GLU A 249 15.72 -0.52 48.57
CA GLU A 249 15.64 -0.11 47.15
C GLU A 249 16.01 1.37 47.00
N HIS A 250 15.38 2.25 47.78
CA HIS A 250 15.66 3.69 47.74
C HIS A 250 17.14 4.02 48.08
N ARG A 251 17.71 3.36 49.10
CA ARG A 251 19.12 3.50 49.45
C ARG A 251 20.00 3.01 48.32
N ALA A 252 19.72 1.86 47.74
CA ALA A 252 20.50 1.29 46.64
C ALA A 252 20.49 2.22 45.42
N LEU A 253 19.33 2.73 45.03
CA LEU A 253 19.22 3.68 43.90
C LEU A 253 19.97 4.99 44.17
N THR A 254 19.93 5.47 45.41
CA THR A 254 20.68 6.68 45.79
C THR A 254 22.19 6.45 45.72
N LYS A 255 22.68 5.28 46.16
CA LYS A 255 24.09 4.90 46.01
C LYS A 255 24.50 4.80 44.55
N MET A 256 23.75 4.03 43.76
CA MET A 256 24.00 3.87 42.33
C MET A 256 24.05 5.22 41.61
N ARG A 257 23.06 6.08 41.86
CA ARG A 257 23.05 7.42 41.28
C ARG A 257 24.34 8.19 41.62
N LYS A 258 24.76 8.13 42.88
CA LYS A 258 25.98 8.84 43.33
C LYS A 258 27.23 8.28 42.68
N THR A 259 27.33 6.96 42.51
CA THR A 259 28.47 6.31 41.83
C THR A 259 28.50 6.65 40.35
N ILE A 260 27.36 6.55 39.67
CA ILE A 260 27.25 6.86 38.25
C ILE A 260 27.59 8.35 38.01
N THR A 261 26.99 9.28 38.79
CA THR A 261 27.25 10.72 38.64
C THR A 261 28.72 11.09 38.89
N ARG A 262 29.47 10.31 39.67
CA ARG A 262 30.91 10.56 39.89
C ARG A 262 31.77 10.23 38.68
N ASN A 263 31.28 9.32 37.81
CA ASN A 263 32.01 8.86 36.63
C ASN A 263 31.59 9.61 35.34
N ILE A 264 30.64 10.57 35.42
CA ILE A 264 30.13 11.33 34.29
C ILE A 264 30.70 12.74 34.33
N GLU A 265 31.30 13.18 33.22
CA GLU A 265 31.81 14.54 33.07
C GLU A 265 30.68 15.53 32.72
N THR A 266 29.66 15.10 32.01
CA THR A 266 28.48 15.94 31.61
C THR A 266 27.17 15.25 31.87
N PRO A 267 26.09 15.97 32.31
CA PRO A 267 24.75 15.39 32.50
C PRO A 267 24.10 14.82 31.22
N ASP A 268 24.53 15.29 30.07
CA ASP A 268 24.01 14.89 28.76
C ASP A 268 24.41 13.45 28.38
N ASP A 269 25.51 12.93 28.96
CA ASP A 269 25.97 11.54 28.77
C ASP A 269 24.94 10.50 29.27
N LEU A 270 23.97 10.92 30.10
CA LEU A 270 22.87 10.08 30.60
C LEU A 270 21.63 10.05 29.70
N LEU A 271 21.49 11.04 28.83
CA LEU A 271 20.32 11.17 27.99
C LEU A 271 20.51 10.31 26.73
N VAL A 272 19.61 9.38 26.51
CA VAL A 272 19.43 8.71 25.21
C VAL A 272 18.60 9.66 24.36
N GLU A 273 19.14 10.21 23.32
CA GLU A 273 18.32 10.79 22.27
C GLU A 273 17.46 9.66 21.67
N ALA A 274 16.13 9.76 21.90
CA ALA A 274 15.14 8.77 21.50
C ALA A 274 14.83 8.89 20.00
#